data_199fae427cfa79741acc4c441a8df963
#
_entry.id   199fae427cfa79741acc4c441a8df963
#
_cell.length_a   1.000
_cell.length_b   1.000
_cell.length_c   1.000
_cell.angle_alpha   90.00
_cell.angle_beta   90.00
_cell.angle_gamma   90.00
#
_symmetry.space_group_name_H-M   'P 1'
#
loop_
_entity.id
_entity.type
_entity.pdbx_description
1 polymer ?
#
loop_
_entity_poly.entity_id
_entity_poly.type
_entity_poly.pdbx_seq_one_letter_code
_entity_poly.pdbx_strand_id
1 'polypeptide(L)'
;RLGYVIFPQHAVDLKAQFKKILATEYTAVSTPIQYAAVAGFEISHEMDEYFKITRDVHKIMGEYTYNTLTAIDGIKATKPEATFYLLADFNAYSPELQKAKITTSQKLSEALIVHPYHTAIVGGDSLVLERTDFSARIAYVDYDGSKVYDAYKTQTPKSYSERMEFVQNNAPKVVAGLTMLEKFFGFLKKDTIDELMLMKNNLKIPS
;
A
#
# COMPACT_ATOMS: atom_id res chain seq x y z
N ARG A 1 -1.62 4.33 17.13
CA ARG A 1 -2.77 3.70 16.47
C ARG A 1 -3.89 3.59 17.51
N LEU A 2 -4.97 4.31 17.29
CA LEU A 2 -6.13 4.36 18.17
C LEU A 2 -7.37 4.43 17.28
N GLY A 3 -8.42 3.73 17.66
CA GLY A 3 -9.76 3.85 17.10
C GLY A 3 -10.79 3.96 18.22
N TYR A 4 -11.97 4.43 17.90
CA TYR A 4 -13.10 4.47 18.81
C TYR A 4 -14.36 3.98 18.13
N VAL A 5 -15.30 3.48 18.95
CA VAL A 5 -16.62 3.04 18.49
C VAL A 5 -17.67 3.77 19.30
N ILE A 6 -18.64 4.36 18.61
CA ILE A 6 -19.80 5.00 19.21
C ILE A 6 -20.98 4.04 19.06
N PHE A 7 -21.55 3.64 20.20
CA PHE A 7 -22.75 2.81 20.21
C PHE A 7 -24.00 3.68 20.38
N PRO A 8 -25.05 3.44 19.59
CA PRO A 8 -26.32 4.10 19.82
C PRO A 8 -26.89 3.70 21.18
N GLN A 9 -27.72 4.57 21.78
CA GLN A 9 -28.22 4.40 23.18
C GLN A 9 -28.95 3.07 23.39
N HIS A 10 -29.64 2.56 22.39
CA HIS A 10 -30.41 1.31 22.46
C HIS A 10 -29.54 0.04 22.34
N ALA A 11 -28.27 0.15 21.97
CA ALA A 11 -27.37 -1.00 21.74
C ALA A 11 -26.58 -1.38 23.02
N VAL A 12 -27.21 -1.40 24.18
CA VAL A 12 -26.57 -1.63 25.49
C VAL A 12 -25.95 -3.03 25.55
N ASP A 13 -26.66 -4.06 25.11
CA ASP A 13 -26.17 -5.44 25.13
C ASP A 13 -24.99 -5.65 24.18
N LEU A 14 -25.04 -5.07 22.99
CA LEU A 14 -23.95 -5.11 22.04
C LEU A 14 -22.69 -4.44 22.60
N LYS A 15 -22.86 -3.27 23.24
CA LYS A 15 -21.78 -2.56 23.91
C LYS A 15 -21.14 -3.40 25.03
N ALA A 16 -21.97 -4.10 25.83
CA ALA A 16 -21.49 -4.97 26.89
C ALA A 16 -20.70 -6.17 26.39
N GLN A 17 -21.16 -6.82 25.31
CA GLN A 17 -20.44 -7.92 24.65
C GLN A 17 -19.13 -7.44 24.01
N PHE A 18 -19.16 -6.30 23.34
CA PHE A 18 -17.96 -5.71 22.74
C PHE A 18 -16.89 -5.41 23.78
N LYS A 19 -17.28 -4.86 24.96
CA LYS A 19 -16.36 -4.64 26.08
C LYS A 19 -15.70 -5.94 26.56
N LYS A 20 -16.46 -7.05 26.64
CA LYS A 20 -15.91 -8.36 27.04
C LYS A 20 -14.86 -8.87 26.04
N ILE A 21 -15.16 -8.77 24.74
CA ILE A 21 -14.22 -9.17 23.68
C ILE A 21 -12.95 -8.32 23.73
N LEU A 22 -13.08 -7.00 23.81
CA LEU A 22 -11.93 -6.10 23.88
C LEU A 22 -11.06 -6.35 25.11
N ALA A 23 -11.67 -6.62 26.26
CA ALA A 23 -10.92 -6.93 27.49
C ALA A 23 -10.12 -8.24 27.38
N THR A 24 -10.57 -9.18 26.54
CA THR A 24 -9.90 -10.48 26.34
C THR A 24 -8.82 -10.40 25.27
N GLU A 25 -9.09 -9.68 24.16
CA GLU A 25 -8.21 -9.68 22.97
C GLU A 25 -7.16 -8.55 23.01
N TYR A 26 -7.47 -7.39 23.56
CA TYR A 26 -6.66 -6.17 23.40
C TYR A 26 -6.17 -5.52 24.69
N THR A 27 -6.66 -5.87 25.84
CA THR A 27 -6.37 -5.20 27.12
C THR A 27 -6.71 -3.70 27.13
N ALA A 28 -5.86 -2.84 26.57
CA ALA A 28 -6.08 -1.40 26.46
C ALA A 28 -5.15 -0.75 25.42
N VAL A 29 -5.57 0.39 24.89
CA VAL A 29 -4.68 1.28 24.14
C VAL A 29 -3.67 1.91 25.12
N SER A 30 -2.42 2.06 24.69
CA SER A 30 -1.36 2.71 25.48
C SER A 30 -1.82 4.07 26.02
N THR A 31 -1.64 4.31 27.32
CA THR A 31 -2.08 5.53 28.01
C THR A 31 -1.56 6.82 27.35
N PRO A 32 -0.27 6.95 26.97
CA PRO A 32 0.20 8.14 26.26
C PRO A 32 -0.56 8.43 24.96
N ILE A 33 -0.95 7.37 24.22
CA ILE A 33 -1.75 7.54 23.00
C ILE A 33 -3.16 8.02 23.30
N GLN A 34 -3.77 7.56 24.41
CA GLN A 34 -5.09 8.04 24.82
C GLN A 34 -5.07 9.53 25.15
N TYR A 35 -4.05 10.01 25.86
CA TYR A 35 -3.90 11.43 26.15
C TYR A 35 -3.62 12.25 24.88
N ALA A 36 -2.76 11.78 24.00
CA ALA A 36 -2.50 12.45 22.71
C ALA A 36 -3.76 12.51 21.84
N ALA A 37 -4.64 11.52 21.92
CA ALA A 37 -5.89 11.52 21.17
C ALA A 37 -6.84 12.68 21.59
N VAL A 38 -6.80 13.13 22.83
CA VAL A 38 -7.60 14.28 23.27
C VAL A 38 -7.29 15.50 22.40
N ALA A 39 -6.01 15.85 22.25
CA ALA A 39 -5.59 16.94 21.37
C ALA A 39 -5.93 16.65 19.89
N GLY A 40 -5.78 15.39 19.45
CA GLY A 40 -6.08 14.99 18.06
C GLY A 40 -7.58 15.02 17.70
N PHE A 41 -8.49 15.01 18.69
CA PHE A 41 -9.93 15.13 18.50
C PHE A 41 -10.48 16.54 18.79
N GLU A 42 -9.64 17.47 19.24
CA GLU A 42 -10.03 18.87 19.36
C GLU A 42 -10.22 19.50 17.98
N ILE A 43 -11.31 20.24 17.82
CA ILE A 43 -11.55 21.02 16.61
C ILE A 43 -10.63 22.24 16.65
N SER A 44 -9.62 22.25 15.78
CA SER A 44 -8.71 23.38 15.66
C SER A 44 -8.33 23.61 14.18
N HIS A 45 -7.97 24.85 13.85
CA HIS A 45 -7.48 25.20 12.51
C HIS A 45 -6.23 24.39 12.13
N GLU A 46 -5.35 24.12 13.09
CA GLU A 46 -4.13 23.35 12.89
C GLU A 46 -4.44 21.90 12.51
N MET A 47 -5.40 21.27 13.17
CA MET A 47 -5.84 19.92 12.84
C MET A 47 -6.54 19.86 11.48
N ASP A 48 -7.35 20.85 11.15
CA ASP A 48 -8.02 20.94 9.85
C ASP A 48 -7.00 21.07 8.72
N GLU A 49 -5.97 21.92 8.89
CA GLU A 49 -4.87 22.08 7.94
C GLU A 49 -4.09 20.75 7.80
N TYR A 50 -3.76 20.11 8.91
CA TYR A 50 -3.08 18.82 8.90
C TYR A 50 -3.87 17.75 8.11
N PHE A 51 -5.16 17.62 8.39
CA PHE A 51 -6.00 16.67 7.68
C PHE A 51 -6.16 17.00 6.20
N LYS A 52 -6.24 18.27 5.85
CA LYS A 52 -6.31 18.71 4.46
C LYS A 52 -5.04 18.32 3.72
N ILE A 53 -3.88 18.69 4.24
CA ILE A 53 -2.59 18.42 3.60
C ILE A 53 -2.35 16.91 3.46
N THR A 54 -2.57 16.14 4.52
CA THR A 54 -2.37 14.69 4.46
C THR A 54 -3.30 14.01 3.45
N ARG A 55 -4.56 14.42 3.34
CA ARG A 55 -5.48 13.92 2.31
C ARG A 55 -5.01 14.26 0.91
N ASP A 56 -4.57 15.51 0.68
CA ASP A 56 -4.09 15.96 -0.62
C ASP A 56 -2.81 15.20 -1.02
N VAL A 57 -1.87 15.01 -0.09
CA VAL A 57 -0.66 14.21 -0.31
C VAL A 57 -1.03 12.77 -0.67
N HIS A 58 -1.90 12.11 0.09
CA HIS A 58 -2.31 10.74 -0.22
C HIS A 58 -3.02 10.63 -1.57
N LYS A 59 -3.83 11.62 -1.93
CA LYS A 59 -4.47 11.68 -3.25
C LYS A 59 -3.44 11.77 -4.38
N ILE A 60 -2.41 12.60 -4.24
CA ILE A 60 -1.33 12.75 -5.22
C ILE A 60 -0.51 11.46 -5.34
N MET A 61 -0.12 10.86 -4.22
CA MET A 61 0.60 9.59 -4.20
C MET A 61 -0.21 8.45 -4.83
N GLY A 62 -1.51 8.39 -4.51
CA GLY A 62 -2.43 7.41 -5.09
C GLY A 62 -2.66 7.60 -6.58
N GLU A 63 -2.81 8.84 -7.05
CA GLU A 63 -2.93 9.19 -8.48
C GLU A 63 -1.68 8.74 -9.25
N TYR A 64 -0.50 9.05 -8.74
CA TYR A 64 0.78 8.64 -9.32
C TYR A 64 0.88 7.11 -9.41
N THR A 65 0.62 6.43 -8.30
CA THR A 65 0.71 4.97 -8.22
C THR A 65 -0.27 4.28 -9.16
N TYR A 66 -1.52 4.74 -9.18
CA TYR A 66 -2.56 4.22 -10.07
C TYR A 66 -2.17 4.38 -11.54
N ASN A 67 -1.78 5.59 -11.95
CA ASN A 67 -1.43 5.89 -13.33
C ASN A 67 -0.19 5.09 -13.78
N THR A 68 0.82 4.96 -12.92
CA THR A 68 2.04 4.20 -13.24
C THR A 68 1.73 2.71 -13.39
N LEU A 69 0.94 2.12 -12.48
CA LEU A 69 0.58 0.70 -12.57
C LEU A 69 -0.28 0.40 -13.79
N THR A 70 -1.30 1.22 -14.05
CA THR A 70 -2.23 0.98 -15.18
C THR A 70 -1.63 1.33 -16.54
N ALA A 71 -0.49 2.00 -16.58
CA ALA A 71 0.30 2.17 -17.79
C ALA A 71 1.05 0.89 -18.22
N ILE A 72 1.23 -0.06 -17.29
CA ILE A 72 1.81 -1.36 -17.60
C ILE A 72 0.74 -2.22 -18.27
N ASP A 73 0.97 -2.61 -19.51
CA ASP A 73 0.00 -3.37 -20.30
C ASP A 73 -0.42 -4.67 -19.59
N GLY A 74 -1.73 -4.88 -19.44
CA GLY A 74 -2.34 -6.03 -18.76
C GLY A 74 -2.52 -5.86 -17.25
N ILE A 75 -1.99 -4.81 -16.62
CA ILE A 75 -2.23 -4.54 -15.20
C ILE A 75 -3.47 -3.65 -15.05
N LYS A 76 -4.37 -4.05 -14.15
CA LYS A 76 -5.51 -3.26 -13.71
C LYS A 76 -5.32 -2.87 -12.26
N ALA A 77 -5.95 -1.78 -11.83
CA ALA A 77 -5.94 -1.37 -10.43
C ALA A 77 -7.25 -0.68 -10.07
N THR A 78 -7.61 -0.74 -8.78
CA THR A 78 -8.69 0.08 -8.23
C THR A 78 -8.22 1.51 -8.10
N LYS A 79 -9.00 2.47 -8.60
CA LYS A 79 -8.69 3.88 -8.38
C LYS A 79 -8.86 4.21 -6.90
N PRO A 80 -7.83 4.73 -6.22
CA PRO A 80 -7.94 5.02 -4.80
C PRO A 80 -8.81 6.26 -4.56
N GLU A 81 -9.87 6.10 -3.77
CA GLU A 81 -10.75 7.19 -3.33
C GLU A 81 -10.47 7.61 -1.88
N ALA A 82 -9.85 6.72 -1.10
CA ALA A 82 -9.50 6.94 0.30
C ALA A 82 -8.30 6.08 0.68
N THR A 83 -7.79 6.29 1.88
CA THR A 83 -6.66 5.56 2.48
C THR A 83 -5.33 5.77 1.73
N PHE A 84 -4.42 4.83 1.85
CA PHE A 84 -3.09 4.83 1.24
C PHE A 84 -2.78 3.48 0.58
N TYR A 85 -3.84 2.80 0.12
CA TYR A 85 -3.76 1.52 -0.59
C TYR A 85 -4.54 1.57 -1.89
N LEU A 86 -4.13 0.74 -2.82
CA LEU A 86 -4.95 0.29 -3.94
C LEU A 86 -4.81 -1.23 -4.10
N LEU A 87 -5.77 -1.85 -4.75
CA LEU A 87 -5.70 -3.24 -5.18
C LEU A 87 -5.28 -3.26 -6.65
N ALA A 88 -4.17 -3.94 -6.94
CA ALA A 88 -3.70 -4.19 -8.29
C ALA A 88 -4.03 -5.63 -8.69
N ASP A 89 -4.43 -5.83 -9.93
CA ASP A 89 -4.77 -7.10 -10.56
C ASP A 89 -3.72 -7.42 -11.62
N PHE A 90 -2.97 -8.51 -11.41
CA PHE A 90 -1.93 -9.04 -12.27
C PHE A 90 -2.36 -10.32 -12.99
N ASN A 91 -3.64 -10.69 -12.97
CA ASN A 91 -4.14 -11.96 -13.50
C ASN A 91 -3.91 -12.11 -15.01
N ALA A 92 -3.76 -11.03 -15.76
CA ALA A 92 -3.36 -11.06 -17.16
C ALA A 92 -2.00 -11.74 -17.39
N TYR A 93 -1.15 -11.81 -16.35
CA TYR A 93 0.16 -12.46 -16.40
C TYR A 93 0.15 -13.88 -15.81
N SER A 94 -1.02 -14.44 -15.53
CA SER A 94 -1.12 -15.79 -14.93
C SER A 94 -0.36 -16.87 -15.72
N PRO A 95 -0.40 -16.91 -17.06
CA PRO A 95 0.35 -17.92 -17.82
C PRO A 95 1.86 -17.78 -17.62
N GLU A 96 2.40 -16.57 -17.68
CA GLU A 96 3.82 -16.27 -17.53
C GLU A 96 4.29 -16.52 -16.09
N LEU A 97 3.48 -16.13 -15.11
CA LEU A 97 3.75 -16.39 -13.69
C LEU A 97 3.81 -17.89 -13.39
N GLN A 98 2.85 -18.67 -13.92
CA GLN A 98 2.84 -20.12 -13.77
C GLN A 98 4.05 -20.77 -14.45
N LYS A 99 4.44 -20.34 -15.64
CA LYS A 99 5.64 -20.78 -16.35
C LYS A 99 6.90 -20.49 -15.52
N ALA A 100 6.95 -19.35 -14.85
CA ALA A 100 8.01 -19.00 -13.87
C ALA A 100 7.88 -19.73 -12.52
N LYS A 101 6.96 -20.69 -12.37
CA LYS A 101 6.65 -21.41 -11.12
C LYS A 101 6.14 -20.53 -9.98
N ILE A 102 5.65 -19.35 -10.30
CA ILE A 102 4.93 -18.47 -9.38
C ILE A 102 3.45 -18.81 -9.51
N THR A 103 2.95 -19.66 -8.63
CA THR A 103 1.62 -20.28 -8.74
C THR A 103 0.59 -19.71 -7.77
N THR A 104 0.99 -18.79 -6.89
CA THR A 104 0.11 -18.15 -5.90
C THR A 104 0.48 -16.69 -5.70
N SER A 105 -0.46 -15.87 -5.18
CA SER A 105 -0.20 -14.48 -4.83
C SER A 105 0.87 -14.33 -3.75
N GLN A 106 0.98 -15.29 -2.82
CA GLN A 106 2.06 -15.33 -1.84
C GLN A 106 3.43 -15.49 -2.54
N LYS A 107 3.57 -16.45 -3.45
CA LYS A 107 4.81 -16.64 -4.21
C LYS A 107 5.19 -15.42 -5.07
N LEU A 108 4.20 -14.70 -5.57
CA LEU A 108 4.44 -13.42 -6.26
C LEU A 108 5.03 -12.39 -5.29
N SER A 109 4.47 -12.27 -4.08
CA SER A 109 5.00 -11.37 -3.05
C SER A 109 6.43 -11.76 -2.64
N GLU A 110 6.70 -13.05 -2.48
CA GLU A 110 8.04 -13.58 -2.18
C GLU A 110 9.05 -13.32 -3.31
N ALA A 111 8.62 -13.42 -4.57
CA ALA A 111 9.48 -13.14 -5.72
C ALA A 111 9.83 -11.65 -5.85
N LEU A 112 8.91 -10.76 -5.47
CA LEU A 112 9.11 -9.31 -5.56
C LEU A 112 9.91 -8.73 -4.40
N ILE A 113 9.88 -9.36 -3.20
CA ILE A 113 10.59 -8.83 -2.04
C ILE A 113 12.10 -9.06 -2.09
N VAL A 114 12.55 -10.07 -2.86
CA VAL A 114 13.97 -10.42 -2.97
C VAL A 114 14.68 -9.59 -4.05
N HIS A 115 16.02 -9.65 -4.03
CA HIS A 115 16.85 -9.04 -5.09
C HIS A 115 16.44 -9.56 -6.49
N PRO A 116 16.39 -8.71 -7.51
CA PRO A 116 16.78 -7.30 -7.52
C PRO A 116 15.62 -6.32 -7.26
N TYR A 117 14.41 -6.82 -7.00
CA TYR A 117 13.20 -5.99 -7.01
C TYR A 117 12.96 -5.24 -5.70
N HIS A 118 13.24 -5.87 -4.54
CA HIS A 118 13.08 -5.28 -3.20
C HIS A 118 11.75 -4.54 -3.00
N THR A 119 10.67 -5.08 -3.60
CA THR A 119 9.34 -4.46 -3.59
C THR A 119 8.39 -5.31 -2.77
N ALA A 120 7.93 -4.80 -1.64
CA ALA A 120 6.98 -5.46 -0.77
C ALA A 120 5.54 -5.17 -1.21
N ILE A 121 4.78 -6.22 -1.47
CA ILE A 121 3.33 -6.15 -1.71
C ILE A 121 2.61 -7.13 -0.79
N VAL A 122 1.32 -6.96 -0.60
CA VAL A 122 0.50 -7.91 0.17
C VAL A 122 -0.37 -8.69 -0.81
N GLY A 123 -0.06 -9.98 -0.98
CA GLY A 123 -0.78 -10.87 -1.89
C GLY A 123 -2.25 -11.03 -1.52
N GLY A 124 -3.07 -11.32 -2.53
CA GLY A 124 -4.52 -11.43 -2.40
C GLY A 124 -4.98 -12.51 -1.41
N ASP A 125 -4.22 -13.60 -1.24
CA ASP A 125 -4.50 -14.64 -0.25
C ASP A 125 -4.53 -14.10 1.19
N SER A 126 -3.69 -13.13 1.52
CA SER A 126 -3.75 -12.41 2.81
C SER A 126 -4.96 -11.46 2.93
N LEU A 127 -5.71 -11.26 1.84
CA LEU A 127 -6.91 -10.44 1.75
C LEU A 127 -8.18 -11.29 1.54
N VAL A 128 -8.10 -12.60 1.83
CA VAL A 128 -9.18 -13.58 1.69
C VAL A 128 -9.61 -13.79 0.21
N LEU A 129 -8.73 -13.47 -0.75
CA LEU A 129 -8.91 -13.85 -2.15
C LEU A 129 -8.38 -15.28 -2.39
N GLU A 130 -8.77 -15.88 -3.51
CA GLU A 130 -8.23 -17.19 -3.90
C GLU A 130 -6.71 -17.14 -4.05
N ARG A 131 -6.02 -18.21 -3.64
CA ARG A 131 -4.55 -18.25 -3.69
C ARG A 131 -3.97 -18.11 -5.10
N THR A 132 -4.73 -18.52 -6.10
CA THR A 132 -4.38 -18.41 -7.53
C THR A 132 -4.78 -17.09 -8.15
N ASP A 133 -5.44 -16.22 -7.40
CA ASP A 133 -5.73 -14.85 -7.82
C ASP A 133 -4.48 -13.98 -7.58
N PHE A 134 -3.88 -13.51 -8.66
CA PHE A 134 -2.69 -12.68 -8.64
C PHE A 134 -2.99 -11.20 -8.37
N SER A 135 -3.99 -10.92 -7.56
CA SER A 135 -4.20 -9.55 -7.05
C SER A 135 -3.32 -9.28 -5.84
N ALA A 136 -2.96 -8.03 -5.64
CA ALA A 136 -2.20 -7.62 -4.47
C ALA A 136 -2.55 -6.20 -4.02
N ARG A 137 -2.48 -5.98 -2.71
CA ARG A 137 -2.60 -4.64 -2.12
C ARG A 137 -1.25 -3.93 -2.18
N ILE A 138 -1.25 -2.77 -2.79
CA ILE A 138 -0.10 -1.88 -2.89
C ILE A 138 -0.27 -0.72 -1.91
N ALA A 139 0.69 -0.54 -1.00
CA ALA A 139 0.76 0.62 -0.12
C ALA A 139 1.75 1.64 -0.70
N TYR A 140 1.32 2.90 -0.86
CA TYR A 140 2.12 3.96 -1.48
C TYR A 140 2.58 5.01 -0.46
N VAL A 141 3.10 4.54 0.70
CA VAL A 141 3.49 5.40 1.84
C VAL A 141 4.94 5.24 2.29
N ASP A 142 5.80 4.63 1.46
CA ASP A 142 7.23 4.53 1.79
C ASP A 142 7.96 5.84 1.47
N TYR A 143 7.65 6.88 2.25
CA TYR A 143 8.29 8.19 2.20
C TYR A 143 8.36 8.82 3.60
N ASP A 144 9.21 9.82 3.76
CA ASP A 144 9.28 10.62 4.99
C ASP A 144 8.08 11.59 5.06
N GLY A 145 7.11 11.25 5.90
CA GLY A 145 5.85 12.00 6.01
C GLY A 145 6.05 13.46 6.40
N SER A 146 7.00 13.76 7.28
CA SER A 146 7.29 15.15 7.69
C SER A 146 7.86 15.97 6.53
N LYS A 147 8.85 15.41 5.82
CA LYS A 147 9.44 16.10 4.67
C LYS A 147 8.43 16.34 3.55
N VAL A 148 7.59 15.34 3.25
CA VAL A 148 6.55 15.47 2.22
C VAL A 148 5.50 16.51 2.63
N TYR A 149 5.12 16.53 3.91
CA TYR A 149 4.21 17.53 4.46
C TYR A 149 4.75 18.95 4.30
N ASP A 150 6.00 19.18 4.68
CA ASP A 150 6.66 20.48 4.59
C ASP A 150 6.87 20.90 3.12
N ALA A 151 7.26 19.97 2.26
CA ALA A 151 7.37 20.21 0.82
C ALA A 151 6.02 20.64 0.21
N TYR A 152 4.92 19.97 0.60
CA TYR A 152 3.58 20.35 0.14
C TYR A 152 3.16 21.75 0.59
N LYS A 153 3.46 22.12 1.83
CA LYS A 153 3.22 23.49 2.34
C LYS A 153 4.01 24.54 1.57
N THR A 154 5.25 24.23 1.22
CA THR A 154 6.13 25.16 0.52
C THR A 154 5.73 25.34 -0.95
N GLN A 155 5.37 24.25 -1.60
CA GLN A 155 5.01 24.26 -3.03
C GLN A 155 3.85 23.29 -3.29
N THR A 156 2.62 23.78 -3.09
CA THR A 156 1.41 23.00 -3.37
C THR A 156 1.26 22.77 -4.88
N PRO A 157 1.36 21.52 -5.37
CA PRO A 157 1.24 21.22 -6.79
C PRO A 157 -0.21 21.37 -7.26
N LYS A 158 -0.43 22.11 -8.35
CA LYS A 158 -1.78 22.45 -8.88
C LYS A 158 -2.10 21.66 -10.14
N SER A 159 -1.16 21.60 -11.09
CA SER A 159 -1.31 20.90 -12.35
C SER A 159 -1.02 19.40 -12.20
N TYR A 160 -1.44 18.59 -13.17
CA TYR A 160 -1.10 17.17 -13.24
C TYR A 160 0.42 16.95 -13.28
N SER A 161 1.12 17.72 -14.11
CA SER A 161 2.58 17.61 -14.24
C SER A 161 3.28 17.90 -12.91
N GLU A 162 2.89 18.98 -12.24
CA GLU A 162 3.46 19.34 -10.92
C GLU A 162 3.21 18.25 -9.86
N ARG A 163 2.04 17.58 -9.89
CA ARG A 163 1.76 16.48 -8.97
C ARG A 163 2.65 15.26 -9.24
N MET A 164 2.87 14.94 -10.51
CA MET A 164 3.77 13.82 -10.88
C MET A 164 5.22 14.12 -10.47
N GLU A 165 5.70 15.32 -10.74
CA GLU A 165 7.01 15.79 -10.34
C GLU A 165 7.17 15.82 -8.81
N PHE A 166 6.14 16.25 -8.09
CA PHE A 166 6.13 16.26 -6.63
C PHE A 166 6.39 14.88 -6.04
N VAL A 167 5.74 13.83 -6.59
CA VAL A 167 5.98 12.45 -6.14
C VAL A 167 7.41 12.01 -6.45
N GLN A 168 7.90 12.28 -7.65
CA GLN A 168 9.26 11.90 -8.06
C GLN A 168 10.33 12.52 -7.16
N ASN A 169 10.15 13.77 -6.76
CA ASN A 169 11.10 14.49 -5.94
C ASN A 169 11.00 14.14 -4.44
N ASN A 170 9.81 13.82 -3.94
CA ASN A 170 9.57 13.69 -2.49
C ASN A 170 9.30 12.26 -2.02
N ALA A 171 9.03 11.31 -2.94
CA ALA A 171 8.76 9.90 -2.61
C ALA A 171 9.58 8.92 -3.49
N PRO A 172 10.92 9.05 -3.54
CA PRO A 172 11.76 8.26 -4.45
C PRO A 172 11.64 6.75 -4.25
N LYS A 173 11.35 6.27 -3.05
CA LYS A 173 11.17 4.83 -2.79
C LYS A 173 9.86 4.31 -3.39
N VAL A 174 8.78 5.10 -3.36
CA VAL A 174 7.52 4.75 -4.04
C VAL A 174 7.77 4.64 -5.55
N VAL A 175 8.47 5.63 -6.12
CA VAL A 175 8.86 5.62 -7.54
C VAL A 175 9.71 4.39 -7.88
N ALA A 176 10.73 4.10 -7.07
CA ALA A 176 11.59 2.94 -7.26
C ALA A 176 10.82 1.61 -7.22
N GLY A 177 9.92 1.43 -6.24
CA GLY A 177 9.08 0.23 -6.13
C GLY A 177 8.20 0.01 -7.36
N LEU A 178 7.56 1.07 -7.87
CA LEU A 178 6.75 1.00 -9.08
C LEU A 178 7.59 0.68 -10.33
N THR A 179 8.78 1.27 -10.44
CA THR A 179 9.74 0.95 -11.52
C THR A 179 10.18 -0.51 -11.48
N MET A 180 10.35 -1.08 -10.27
CA MET A 180 10.70 -2.50 -10.14
C MET A 180 9.55 -3.42 -10.51
N LEU A 181 8.29 -3.05 -10.21
CA LEU A 181 7.13 -3.78 -10.70
C LEU A 181 7.06 -3.76 -12.24
N GLU A 182 7.23 -2.61 -12.86
CA GLU A 182 7.27 -2.49 -14.33
C GLU A 182 8.36 -3.39 -14.95
N LYS A 183 9.57 -3.37 -14.38
CA LYS A 183 10.67 -4.24 -14.83
C LYS A 183 10.32 -5.72 -14.67
N PHE A 184 9.77 -6.12 -13.51
CA PHE A 184 9.40 -7.52 -13.26
C PHE A 184 8.40 -8.04 -14.30
N PHE A 185 7.31 -7.34 -14.51
CA PHE A 185 6.28 -7.72 -15.48
C PHE A 185 6.77 -7.59 -16.94
N GLY A 186 7.64 -6.61 -17.22
CA GLY A 186 8.30 -6.48 -18.52
C GLY A 186 9.22 -7.66 -18.86
N PHE A 187 9.94 -8.21 -17.87
CA PHE A 187 10.73 -9.44 -18.05
C PHE A 187 9.87 -10.66 -18.30
N LEU A 188 8.75 -10.81 -17.58
CA LEU A 188 7.85 -11.94 -17.76
C LEU A 188 7.31 -12.02 -19.20
N LYS A 189 7.01 -10.89 -19.84
CA LYS A 189 6.52 -10.84 -21.23
C LYS A 189 7.58 -11.20 -22.28
N LYS A 190 8.87 -10.96 -21.99
CA LYS A 190 9.95 -11.17 -22.97
C LYS A 190 10.46 -12.62 -23.08
N ASP A 191 9.79 -13.58 -22.42
CA ASP A 191 10.23 -14.99 -22.37
C ASP A 191 11.68 -15.19 -21.84
N THR A 192 12.27 -14.18 -21.20
CA THR A 192 13.60 -14.25 -20.57
C THR A 192 13.54 -14.96 -19.21
N ILE A 193 12.78 -16.07 -19.15
CA ILE A 193 12.61 -16.91 -17.96
C ILE A 193 13.95 -17.48 -17.50
N ASP A 194 14.89 -17.70 -18.40
CA ASP A 194 16.22 -18.22 -18.07
C ASP A 194 17.03 -17.23 -17.20
N GLU A 195 16.91 -15.93 -17.41
CA GLU A 195 17.55 -14.92 -16.55
C GLU A 195 16.90 -14.83 -15.16
N LEU A 196 15.58 -14.95 -15.07
CA LEU A 196 14.86 -15.03 -13.78
C LEU A 196 15.20 -16.32 -13.01
N MET A 197 15.41 -17.43 -13.70
CA MET A 197 15.86 -18.70 -13.10
C MET A 197 17.33 -18.64 -12.67
N LEU A 198 18.21 -17.98 -13.43
CA LEU A 198 19.60 -17.74 -13.04
C LEU A 198 19.71 -16.84 -11.81
N MET A 199 18.84 -15.83 -11.66
CA MET A 199 18.78 -15.03 -10.45
C MET A 199 18.29 -15.82 -9.23
N LYS A 200 17.34 -16.77 -9.40
CA LYS A 200 16.89 -17.69 -8.33
C LYS A 200 17.97 -18.67 -7.89
N ASN A 201 18.79 -19.17 -8.81
CA ASN A 201 19.85 -20.14 -8.49
C ASN A 201 21.02 -19.50 -7.72
N ASN A 202 21.17 -18.18 -7.77
CA ASN A 202 22.14 -17.43 -6.96
C ASN A 202 21.64 -17.09 -5.55
N LEU A 203 20.34 -17.31 -5.28
CA LEU A 203 19.73 -17.13 -3.97
C LEU A 203 19.51 -18.53 -3.36
N LYS A 204 20.42 -18.93 -2.46
CA LYS A 204 20.18 -20.05 -1.53
C LYS A 204 19.02 -19.65 -0.63
N ILE A 205 17.78 -19.96 -1.02
CA ILE A 205 16.63 -19.91 -0.13
C ILE A 205 16.73 -21.19 0.72
N PRO A 206 16.83 -21.08 2.07
CA PRO A 206 16.73 -22.29 2.92
C PRO A 206 15.36 -22.95 2.70
N SER A 207 15.38 -24.27 2.57
CA SER A 207 14.20 -25.14 2.49
C SER A 207 13.36 -25.10 3.74
#